data_7a9a2a8d27f6ee2a56c72bd444c49a37
#
_entry.id   7a9a2a8d27f6ee2a56c72bd444c49a37
#
_cell.length_a   1.000
_cell.length_b   1.000
_cell.length_c   1.000
_cell.angle_alpha   90.00
_cell.angle_beta   90.00
_cell.angle_gamma   90.00
#
_symmetry.space_group_name_H-M   'P 1'
#
loop_
_entity.id
_entity.type
_entity.pdbx_description
1 polymer ?
#
loop_
_entity_poly.entity_id
_entity_poly.type
_entity_poly.pdbx_seq_one_letter_code
_entity_poly.pdbx_strand_id
1 'polypeptide(L)'
;MSDQHPLAHPVRSASREQADSSAERGIDEVLASLVTDWLTLEEAAERLGLSVSRVKVLARDHELAVAGRRGGWVPGLFIDGAEILKGLPGTLTLLFDAGFDPHESIRWLFTADDSLPGRPIDALCKNRGTEVRRRAQALGF
;
A
#
# COMPACT_ATOMS: atom_id res chain seq x y z
N MET A 1 -24.33 19.96 28.10
CA MET A 1 -23.79 19.95 27.58
C MET A 1 -23.05 19.57 27.16
N SER A 2 -23.04 19.37 26.99
CA SER A 2 -22.35 19.07 26.50
C SER A 2 -22.07 18.49 25.79
N ASP A 3 -22.28 18.00 25.55
CA ASP A 3 -21.93 17.33 24.79
C ASP A 3 -21.96 17.47 23.73
N GLN A 4 -22.42 17.77 23.56
CA GLN A 4 -22.43 18.06 22.41
C GLN A 4 -21.31 18.25 21.75
N HIS A 5 -20.69 18.52 22.11
CA HIS A 5 -19.54 18.88 21.47
C HIS A 5 -18.89 17.87 20.70
N PRO A 6 -18.99 16.68 21.00
CA PRO A 6 -18.31 15.67 20.22
C PRO A 6 -18.88 15.57 18.82
N LEU A 7 -20.14 15.83 18.66
CA LEU A 7 -20.75 15.71 17.37
C LEU A 7 -20.41 16.84 16.43
N ALA A 8 -19.99 17.95 17.01
CA ALA A 8 -19.74 19.14 16.21
C ALA A 8 -18.57 18.98 15.25
N HIS A 9 -17.67 18.04 15.51
CA HIS A 9 -16.43 18.01 14.76
C HIS A 9 -16.01 16.64 14.28
N PRO A 10 -16.90 15.76 13.84
CA PRO A 10 -16.47 14.42 13.46
C PRO A 10 -15.52 14.43 12.26
N VAL A 11 -15.82 15.22 11.25
CA VAL A 11 -15.01 15.22 10.04
C VAL A 11 -13.64 15.80 10.30
N ARG A 12 -13.61 16.92 10.98
CA ARG A 12 -12.34 17.57 11.24
C ARG A 12 -11.47 16.76 12.18
N SER A 13 -12.09 16.16 13.19
CA SER A 13 -11.36 15.30 14.11
C SER A 13 -10.81 14.07 13.40
N ALA A 14 -11.59 13.50 12.49
CA ALA A 14 -11.15 12.33 11.75
C ALA A 14 -9.92 12.64 10.89
N SER A 15 -9.90 13.78 10.21
CA SER A 15 -8.75 14.16 9.40
C SER A 15 -7.50 14.33 10.26
N ARG A 16 -7.65 14.97 11.39
CA ARG A 16 -6.54 15.19 12.28
C ARG A 16 -6.04 13.88 12.86
N GLU A 17 -6.95 13.00 13.22
CA GLU A 17 -6.60 11.71 13.75
C GLU A 17 -5.87 10.86 12.73
N GLN A 18 -6.27 10.96 11.46
CA GLN A 18 -5.59 10.23 10.41
C GLN A 18 -4.15 10.68 10.25
N ALA A 19 -3.92 11.99 10.27
CA ALA A 19 -2.58 12.53 10.15
C ALA A 19 -1.71 12.09 11.32
N ASP A 20 -2.25 12.17 12.54
CA ASP A 20 -1.51 11.75 13.72
C ASP A 20 -1.26 10.26 13.71
N SER A 21 -2.27 9.48 13.32
CA SER A 21 -2.13 8.04 13.23
C SER A 21 -1.06 7.64 12.23
N SER A 22 -1.00 8.31 11.08
CA SER A 22 0.01 8.01 10.08
C SER A 22 1.41 8.27 10.62
N ALA A 23 1.59 9.40 11.33
CA ALA A 23 2.88 9.71 11.93
C ALA A 23 3.27 8.65 12.95
N GLU A 24 2.32 8.21 13.78
CA GLU A 24 2.58 7.19 14.78
C GLU A 24 2.94 5.86 14.15
N ARG A 25 2.34 5.55 13.00
CA ARG A 25 2.63 4.33 12.26
C ARG A 25 3.98 4.36 11.57
N GLY A 26 4.61 5.52 11.45
CA GLY A 26 5.84 5.67 10.72
C GLY A 26 5.62 5.76 9.21
N ILE A 27 4.41 6.15 8.80
CA ILE A 27 4.06 6.36 7.40
C ILE A 27 4.18 7.84 7.11
N ASP A 28 4.96 8.22 6.09
CA ASP A 28 5.15 9.63 5.80
C ASP A 28 3.89 10.23 5.16
N GLU A 29 3.86 11.55 5.09
CA GLU A 29 2.68 12.26 4.60
C GLU A 29 2.37 11.94 3.14
N VAL A 30 3.39 11.70 2.34
CA VAL A 30 3.19 11.39 0.93
C VAL A 30 2.45 10.06 0.80
N LEU A 31 2.92 9.02 1.48
CA LEU A 31 2.24 7.73 1.45
C LEU A 31 0.84 7.82 2.05
N ALA A 32 0.70 8.58 3.13
CA ALA A 32 -0.61 8.72 3.77
C ALA A 32 -1.63 9.38 2.84
N SER A 33 -1.17 10.28 1.98
CA SER A 33 -2.07 10.94 1.03
C SER A 33 -2.38 10.07 -0.17
N LEU A 34 -1.47 9.19 -0.56
CA LEU A 34 -1.62 8.35 -1.74
C LEU A 34 -2.43 7.09 -1.46
N VAL A 35 -2.23 6.49 -0.31
CA VAL A 35 -2.89 5.23 0.07
C VAL A 35 -3.93 5.54 1.13
N THR A 36 -5.19 5.33 0.79
CA THR A 36 -6.30 5.69 1.67
C THR A 36 -6.83 4.52 2.49
N ASP A 37 -6.43 3.31 2.16
CA ASP A 37 -6.90 2.11 2.85
C ASP A 37 -5.70 1.26 3.25
N TRP A 38 -5.43 1.22 4.54
CA TRP A 38 -4.33 0.45 5.10
C TRP A 38 -4.87 -0.69 5.95
N LEU A 39 -4.23 -1.85 5.83
CA LEU A 39 -4.54 -3.01 6.66
C LEU A 39 -3.39 -3.27 7.62
N THR A 40 -3.72 -3.75 8.82
CA THR A 40 -2.69 -4.28 9.70
C THR A 40 -2.23 -5.62 9.15
N LEU A 41 -1.11 -6.14 9.68
CA LEU A 41 -0.67 -7.48 9.28
C LEU A 41 -1.70 -8.53 9.63
N GLU A 42 -2.37 -8.36 10.76
CA GLU A 42 -3.42 -9.29 11.18
C GLU A 42 -4.59 -9.29 10.20
N GLU A 43 -5.01 -8.09 9.77
CA GLU A 43 -6.09 -7.97 8.80
C GLU A 43 -5.71 -8.57 7.46
N ALA A 44 -4.47 -8.32 7.03
CA ALA A 44 -3.99 -8.90 5.78
C ALA A 44 -3.92 -10.42 5.86
N ALA A 45 -3.42 -10.93 6.99
CA ALA A 45 -3.33 -12.37 7.21
C ALA A 45 -4.71 -13.01 7.17
N GLU A 46 -5.69 -12.37 7.81
CA GLU A 46 -7.05 -12.88 7.84
C GLU A 46 -7.62 -12.96 6.43
N ARG A 47 -7.45 -11.92 5.64
CA ARG A 47 -7.97 -11.93 4.27
C ARG A 47 -7.33 -13.00 3.41
N LEU A 48 -6.03 -13.21 3.60
CA LEU A 48 -5.29 -14.19 2.80
C LEU A 48 -5.41 -15.61 3.34
N GLY A 49 -5.98 -15.78 4.52
CA GLY A 49 -6.08 -17.11 5.12
C GLY A 49 -4.73 -17.62 5.58
N LEU A 50 -3.83 -16.73 5.97
CA LEU A 50 -2.47 -17.06 6.38
C LEU A 50 -2.21 -16.58 7.81
N SER A 51 -1.07 -17.04 8.36
CA SER A 51 -0.62 -16.49 9.65
C SER A 51 0.10 -15.17 9.41
N VAL A 52 0.24 -14.36 10.47
CA VAL A 52 1.00 -13.11 10.39
C VAL A 52 2.44 -13.41 10.00
N SER A 53 3.01 -14.51 10.51
CA SER A 53 4.38 -14.89 10.14
C SER A 53 4.52 -15.12 8.65
N ARG A 54 3.52 -15.74 8.02
CA ARG A 54 3.56 -15.96 6.57
C ARG A 54 3.47 -14.64 5.82
N VAL A 55 2.67 -13.70 6.30
CA VAL A 55 2.57 -12.38 5.67
C VAL A 55 3.94 -11.69 5.71
N LYS A 56 4.64 -11.80 6.83
CA LYS A 56 5.98 -11.23 6.95
C LYS A 56 6.96 -11.86 5.95
N VAL A 57 6.83 -13.17 5.72
CA VAL A 57 7.66 -13.86 4.74
C VAL A 57 7.37 -13.35 3.33
N LEU A 58 6.09 -13.12 3.02
CA LEU A 58 5.71 -12.57 1.72
C LEU A 58 6.35 -11.21 1.50
N ALA A 59 6.35 -10.36 2.53
CA ALA A 59 6.97 -9.05 2.44
C ALA A 59 8.48 -9.18 2.25
N ARG A 60 9.12 -10.09 2.98
CA ARG A 60 10.56 -10.30 2.85
C ARG A 60 10.94 -10.78 1.46
N ASP A 61 10.10 -11.60 0.86
CA ASP A 61 10.37 -12.18 -0.45
C ASP A 61 9.86 -11.31 -1.60
N HIS A 62 9.46 -10.08 -1.31
CA HIS A 62 8.99 -9.11 -2.31
C HIS A 62 7.73 -9.54 -3.06
N GLU A 63 6.94 -10.42 -2.45
CA GLU A 63 5.63 -10.75 -2.99
C GLU A 63 4.57 -9.81 -2.46
N LEU A 64 4.93 -9.03 -1.45
CA LEU A 64 4.08 -8.03 -0.83
C LEU A 64 4.99 -6.91 -0.38
N ALA A 65 4.46 -5.70 -0.23
CA ALA A 65 5.21 -4.58 0.32
C ALA A 65 4.46 -4.04 1.52
N VAL A 66 5.21 -3.69 2.54
CA VAL A 66 4.65 -3.17 3.79
C VAL A 66 5.28 -1.83 4.10
N ALA A 67 4.58 -1.04 4.89
CA ALA A 67 5.04 0.29 5.27
C ALA A 67 4.92 0.46 6.78
N GLY A 68 5.49 1.56 7.26
CA GLY A 68 5.42 1.88 8.66
C GLY A 68 6.69 1.50 9.39
N ARG A 69 6.75 1.89 10.67
CA ARG A 69 7.96 1.81 11.46
C ARG A 69 8.47 0.38 11.61
N ARG A 70 7.58 -0.59 11.67
CA ARG A 70 7.95 -2.00 11.82
C ARG A 70 7.38 -2.85 10.70
N GLY A 71 7.08 -2.22 9.55
CA GLY A 71 6.49 -2.94 8.44
C GLY A 71 5.13 -3.51 8.79
N GLY A 72 4.36 -2.80 9.59
CA GLY A 72 3.10 -3.32 10.09
C GLY A 72 1.85 -2.96 9.31
N TRP A 73 2.02 -2.31 8.14
CA TRP A 73 0.87 -1.80 7.40
C TRP A 73 0.95 -2.19 5.93
N VAL A 74 -0.17 -2.67 5.40
CA VAL A 74 -0.27 -3.17 4.04
C VAL A 74 -1.34 -2.36 3.31
N PRO A 75 -1.03 -1.82 2.13
CA PRO A 75 -2.09 -1.17 1.34
C PRO A 75 -3.20 -2.17 1.03
N GLY A 76 -4.45 -1.76 1.27
CA GLY A 76 -5.58 -2.67 1.09
C GLY A 76 -5.74 -3.16 -0.34
N LEU A 77 -5.37 -2.33 -1.32
CA LEU A 77 -5.49 -2.71 -2.73
C LEU A 77 -4.51 -3.81 -3.14
N PHE A 78 -3.52 -4.11 -2.31
CA PHE A 78 -2.58 -5.19 -2.61
C PHE A 78 -3.20 -6.57 -2.45
N ILE A 79 -4.39 -6.63 -1.84
CA ILE A 79 -5.08 -7.90 -1.63
C ILE A 79 -6.40 -7.85 -2.38
N ASP A 80 -6.59 -8.81 -3.28
CA ASP A 80 -7.79 -8.91 -4.10
C ASP A 80 -8.58 -10.12 -3.62
N GLY A 81 -9.63 -9.87 -2.83
CA GLY A 81 -10.38 -10.96 -2.23
C GLY A 81 -9.53 -11.69 -1.21
N ALA A 82 -9.19 -12.93 -1.50
CA ALA A 82 -8.39 -13.78 -0.63
C ALA A 82 -6.98 -14.00 -1.17
N GLU A 83 -6.57 -13.23 -2.17
CA GLU A 83 -5.29 -13.44 -2.84
C GLU A 83 -4.53 -12.13 -2.98
N ILE A 84 -3.22 -12.25 -3.14
CA ILE A 84 -2.40 -11.10 -3.48
C ILE A 84 -2.76 -10.65 -4.89
N LEU A 85 -2.86 -9.35 -5.09
CA LEU A 85 -3.23 -8.76 -6.38
C LEU A 85 -2.34 -9.33 -7.49
N LYS A 86 -2.97 -9.82 -8.55
CA LYS A 86 -2.26 -10.43 -9.67
C LYS A 86 -1.31 -9.41 -10.30
N GLY A 87 -0.09 -9.85 -10.56
CA GLY A 87 0.93 -9.00 -11.15
C GLY A 87 1.73 -8.19 -10.14
N LEU A 88 1.26 -8.10 -8.90
CA LEU A 88 1.96 -7.34 -7.87
C LEU A 88 3.32 -7.93 -7.51
N PRO A 89 3.45 -9.26 -7.24
CA PRO A 89 4.76 -9.78 -6.86
C PRO A 89 5.82 -9.54 -7.92
N GLY A 90 5.49 -9.78 -9.19
CA GLY A 90 6.44 -9.55 -10.27
C GLY A 90 6.86 -8.10 -10.37
N THR A 91 5.90 -7.18 -10.18
CA THR A 91 6.19 -5.76 -10.22
C THR A 91 7.08 -5.35 -9.05
N LEU A 92 6.78 -5.84 -7.84
CA LEU A 92 7.57 -5.51 -6.66
C LEU A 92 9.01 -6.01 -6.80
N THR A 93 9.19 -7.20 -7.37
CA THR A 93 10.53 -7.73 -7.60
C THR A 93 11.31 -6.83 -8.55
N LEU A 94 10.68 -6.37 -9.63
CA LEU A 94 11.35 -5.47 -10.56
C LEU A 94 11.70 -4.14 -9.92
N LEU A 95 10.83 -3.61 -9.09
CA LEU A 95 11.11 -2.36 -8.37
C LEU A 95 12.25 -2.55 -7.38
N PHE A 96 12.27 -3.67 -6.68
CA PHE A 96 13.37 -3.98 -5.76
C PHE A 96 14.69 -4.06 -6.53
N ASP A 97 14.69 -4.76 -7.66
CA ASP A 97 15.89 -4.88 -8.50
C ASP A 97 16.35 -3.52 -9.02
N ALA A 98 15.44 -2.57 -9.18
CA ALA A 98 15.77 -1.21 -9.60
C ALA A 98 16.25 -0.34 -8.44
N GLY A 99 16.31 -0.88 -7.23
CA GLY A 99 16.82 -0.16 -6.07
C GLY A 99 15.76 0.51 -5.21
N PHE A 100 14.50 0.20 -5.43
CA PHE A 100 13.41 0.79 -4.64
C PHE A 100 13.24 0.04 -3.33
N ASP A 101 13.13 0.78 -2.23
CA ASP A 101 12.73 0.16 -0.96
C ASP A 101 11.21 0.00 -0.92
N PRO A 102 10.65 -0.68 0.09
CA PRO A 102 9.20 -0.91 0.14
C PRO A 102 8.36 0.37 0.11
N HIS A 103 8.79 1.42 0.81
CA HIS A 103 8.04 2.69 0.82
C HIS A 103 8.07 3.32 -0.57
N GLU A 104 9.21 3.29 -1.23
CA GLU A 104 9.35 3.84 -2.58
C GLU A 104 8.53 3.04 -3.58
N SER A 105 8.49 1.72 -3.42
CA SER A 105 7.69 0.85 -4.29
C SER A 105 6.21 1.16 -4.16
N ILE A 106 5.74 1.33 -2.92
CA ILE A 106 4.34 1.69 -2.69
C ILE A 106 4.04 3.04 -3.30
N ARG A 107 4.93 4.02 -3.11
CA ARG A 107 4.73 5.35 -3.66
C ARG A 107 4.64 5.30 -5.19
N TRP A 108 5.53 4.54 -5.84
CA TRP A 108 5.50 4.41 -7.29
C TRP A 108 4.18 3.83 -7.77
N LEU A 109 3.72 2.78 -7.10
CA LEU A 109 2.48 2.10 -7.49
C LEU A 109 1.25 2.98 -7.34
N PHE A 110 1.26 3.89 -6.38
CA PHE A 110 0.10 4.73 -6.09
C PHE A 110 0.22 6.14 -6.66
N THR A 111 1.25 6.42 -7.45
CA THR A 111 1.42 7.73 -8.10
C THR A 111 1.01 7.63 -9.56
N ALA A 112 0.18 8.56 -10.02
CA ALA A 112 -0.28 8.56 -11.40
C ALA A 112 0.89 8.69 -12.36
N ASP A 113 0.81 7.99 -13.49
CA ASP A 113 1.85 8.00 -14.52
C ASP A 113 1.17 8.35 -15.84
N ASP A 114 1.66 9.38 -16.51
CA ASP A 114 1.07 9.84 -17.76
C ASP A 114 1.05 8.77 -18.85
N SER A 115 1.94 7.81 -18.77
CA SER A 115 2.01 6.73 -19.77
C SER A 115 1.02 5.61 -19.49
N LEU A 116 0.27 5.70 -18.39
CA LEU A 116 -0.73 4.71 -18.03
C LEU A 116 -2.05 5.44 -17.75
N PRO A 117 -3.19 4.80 -17.96
CA PRO A 117 -4.47 5.42 -17.61
C PRO A 117 -4.67 5.35 -16.09
N GLY A 118 -4.05 6.30 -15.37
CA GLY A 118 -4.14 6.36 -13.93
C GLY A 118 -2.85 5.90 -13.27
N ARG A 119 -2.99 5.30 -12.11
CA ARG A 119 -1.84 4.84 -11.33
C ARG A 119 -1.47 3.41 -11.73
N PRO A 120 -0.20 3.02 -11.56
CA PRO A 120 0.17 1.62 -11.82
C PRO A 120 -0.69 0.62 -11.05
N ILE A 121 -1.04 0.94 -9.79
CA ILE A 121 -1.90 0.04 -9.00
C ILE A 121 -3.27 -0.15 -9.66
N ASP A 122 -3.80 0.89 -10.27
CA ASP A 122 -5.10 0.80 -10.96
C ASP A 122 -5.00 -0.12 -12.17
N ALA A 123 -3.88 -0.06 -12.89
CA ALA A 123 -3.66 -0.93 -14.04
C ALA A 123 -3.55 -2.39 -13.60
N LEU A 124 -2.90 -2.64 -12.46
CA LEU A 124 -2.85 -4.00 -11.91
C LEU A 124 -4.26 -4.49 -11.57
N CYS A 125 -5.07 -3.64 -10.98
CA CYS A 125 -6.44 -4.01 -10.61
C CYS A 125 -7.28 -4.33 -11.85
N LYS A 126 -6.91 -3.78 -13.00
CA LYS A 126 -7.58 -4.05 -14.27
C LYS A 126 -6.90 -5.16 -15.06
N ASN A 127 -6.04 -5.92 -14.42
CA ASN A 127 -5.33 -7.05 -15.00
C ASN A 127 -4.40 -6.63 -16.16
N ARG A 128 -3.78 -5.47 -16.04
CA ARG A 128 -2.82 -4.96 -17.03
C ARG A 128 -1.40 -5.04 -16.48
N GLY A 129 -1.07 -6.15 -15.83
CA GLY A 129 0.22 -6.32 -15.19
C GLY A 129 1.41 -6.27 -16.14
N THR A 130 1.21 -6.71 -17.38
CA THR A 130 2.30 -6.68 -18.36
C THR A 130 2.80 -5.25 -18.61
N GLU A 131 1.87 -4.31 -18.75
CA GLU A 131 2.23 -2.91 -18.95
C GLU A 131 2.96 -2.34 -17.75
N VAL A 132 2.46 -2.67 -16.56
CA VAL A 132 3.05 -2.17 -15.32
C VAL A 132 4.47 -2.72 -15.15
N ARG A 133 4.66 -4.01 -15.39
CA ARG A 133 5.98 -4.62 -15.25
C ARG A 133 6.96 -4.03 -16.26
N ARG A 134 6.49 -3.73 -17.46
CA ARG A 134 7.35 -3.11 -18.48
C ARG A 134 7.85 -1.74 -18.01
N ARG A 135 6.97 -0.96 -17.37
CA ARG A 135 7.37 0.34 -16.82
C ARG A 135 8.37 0.17 -15.68
N ALA A 136 8.09 -0.78 -14.78
CA ALA A 136 8.99 -1.04 -13.66
C ALA A 136 10.36 -1.49 -14.14
N GLN A 137 10.38 -2.35 -15.15
CA GLN A 137 11.63 -2.85 -15.71
C GLN A 137 12.48 -1.74 -16.28
N ALA A 138 11.85 -0.75 -16.89
CA ALA A 138 12.57 0.38 -17.46
C ALA A 138 13.27 1.23 -16.41
N LEU A 139 12.82 1.19 -15.16
CA LEU A 139 13.45 1.95 -14.09
C LEU A 139 14.81 1.37 -13.67
N GLY A 140 15.09 0.13 -14.05
CA GLY A 140 16.34 -0.52 -13.68
C GLY A 140 17.56 -0.08 -14.48
N PHE A 141 17.39 0.87 -15.41
CA PHE A 141 18.50 1.34 -16.25
C PHE A 141 18.95 2.74 -15.96
#